data_c85cba79529361067f82ce4b3505134d
#
_entry.id   c85cba79529361067f82ce4b3505134d
#
_cell.length_a   1.000
_cell.length_b   1.000
_cell.length_c   1.000
_cell.angle_alpha   90.00
_cell.angle_beta   90.00
_cell.angle_gamma   90.00
#
_symmetry.space_group_name_H-M   'P 1'
#
loop_
_entity.id
_entity.type
_entity.pdbx_description
1 polymer ?
#
loop_
_entity_poly.entity_id
_entity_poly.type
_entity_poly.pdbx_seq_one_letter_code
_entity_poly.pdbx_strand_id
1 'polypeptide(L)'
;LTCNTVHLVGHGTVRVAAMGFEERDPTLRELDAMRAMVAEAMKAGAVGMSSGLIYPPGVFSKTRELIELARVVAKYGGVYFSHIRGEGGTLINAVKEAIKIGESAGTPVHISHHKAAGRRAWGKTKETLRLMESARSRGVDVTYDQYPYTAGMTSLATLLPPWVHEGGMDKLLERLRDDETWMKIRRELETGTPDRESMLNEAGWKRIIVSSVRSESLKRLEGKSMTQVAKLLRKRDEFAALRDLLLEERGEVTMIIFHMDESDVEYAMRGRYQMFGTDSWSVSPTGLLSKGKPHPRFYGTYPRILGHYVREERILQLEDAVRRMTSFPAQRIGLKDRGIIREGFYADVVIFNPETINDRATYDQPSQFPDGIDSVLVNGQVVVDSDGLTRARPGRILLKEH
;
A
#
# COMPACT_ATOMS: atom_id res chain seq x y z
N LEU A 1 -9.83 -4.05 20.14
CA LEU A 1 -9.14 -3.15 19.23
C LEU A 1 -8.78 -1.85 19.95
N THR A 2 -7.59 -1.28 19.67
CA THR A 2 -7.22 0.03 20.21
C THR A 2 -7.77 1.15 19.34
N CYS A 3 -7.78 0.96 18.02
CA CYS A 3 -8.32 1.91 17.04
C CYS A 3 -9.57 1.36 16.33
N ASN A 4 -10.31 2.25 15.71
CA ASN A 4 -11.43 1.89 14.83
C ASN A 4 -10.89 1.28 13.54
N THR A 5 -11.64 0.37 12.94
CA THR A 5 -11.30 -0.29 11.68
C THR A 5 -12.45 -0.23 10.69
N VAL A 6 -12.14 -0.04 9.43
CA VAL A 6 -13.08 -0.07 8.30
C VAL A 6 -12.58 -1.08 7.29
N HIS A 7 -13.45 -1.87 6.71
CA HIS A 7 -13.05 -2.98 5.85
C HIS A 7 -13.40 -2.74 4.38
N LEU A 8 -12.49 -3.20 3.51
CA LEU A 8 -12.68 -3.34 2.07
C LEU A 8 -12.66 -4.83 1.71
N VAL A 9 -13.50 -5.25 0.76
CA VAL A 9 -13.37 -6.58 0.17
C VAL A 9 -12.20 -6.58 -0.80
N GLY A 10 -11.27 -7.52 -0.63
CA GLY A 10 -10.09 -7.63 -1.49
C GLY A 10 -10.39 -8.38 -2.79
N HIS A 11 -10.19 -7.74 -3.95
CA HIS A 11 -10.31 -8.40 -5.27
C HIS A 11 -9.45 -9.67 -5.36
N GLY A 12 -8.18 -9.61 -4.92
CA GLY A 12 -7.30 -10.78 -4.93
C GLY A 12 -7.84 -11.94 -4.11
N THR A 13 -8.41 -11.67 -2.93
CA THR A 13 -9.04 -12.68 -2.06
C THR A 13 -10.25 -13.32 -2.74
N VAL A 14 -11.11 -12.50 -3.34
CA VAL A 14 -12.30 -12.97 -4.08
C VAL A 14 -11.87 -13.83 -5.27
N ARG A 15 -10.84 -13.41 -6.01
CA ARG A 15 -10.30 -14.15 -7.14
C ARG A 15 -9.71 -15.50 -6.72
N VAL A 16 -8.91 -15.54 -5.65
CA VAL A 16 -8.36 -16.80 -5.10
C VAL A 16 -9.48 -17.74 -4.69
N ALA A 17 -10.53 -17.25 -4.06
CA ALA A 17 -11.66 -18.07 -3.62
C ALA A 17 -12.46 -18.67 -4.81
N ALA A 18 -12.54 -17.95 -5.93
CA ALA A 18 -13.29 -18.39 -7.11
C ALA A 18 -12.47 -19.30 -8.05
N MET A 19 -11.17 -19.02 -8.25
CA MET A 19 -10.37 -19.65 -9.30
C MET A 19 -8.88 -19.84 -8.95
N GLY A 20 -8.46 -19.59 -7.71
CA GLY A 20 -7.05 -19.73 -7.30
C GLY A 20 -6.12 -18.69 -7.93
N PHE A 21 -4.86 -19.11 -8.15
CA PHE A 21 -3.79 -18.27 -8.73
C PHE A 21 -3.60 -18.51 -10.23
N GLU A 22 -4.69 -18.82 -10.95
CA GLU A 22 -4.66 -19.11 -12.38
C GLU A 22 -4.41 -17.85 -13.22
N GLU A 23 -3.48 -17.93 -14.19
CA GLU A 23 -3.20 -16.87 -15.18
C GLU A 23 -4.14 -16.98 -16.38
N ARG A 24 -5.43 -16.76 -16.17
CA ARG A 24 -6.48 -16.75 -17.20
C ARG A 24 -7.64 -15.85 -16.84
N ASP A 25 -8.51 -15.58 -17.78
CA ASP A 25 -9.79 -14.93 -17.50
C ASP A 25 -10.72 -15.87 -16.72
N PRO A 26 -11.58 -15.35 -15.83
CA PRO A 26 -12.61 -16.13 -15.17
C PRO A 26 -13.66 -16.62 -16.18
N THR A 27 -14.16 -17.83 -15.99
CA THR A 27 -15.38 -18.29 -16.64
C THR A 27 -16.57 -17.46 -16.17
N LEU A 28 -17.71 -17.51 -16.88
CA LEU A 28 -18.93 -16.81 -16.45
C LEU A 28 -19.37 -17.24 -15.05
N ARG A 29 -19.28 -18.54 -14.74
CA ARG A 29 -19.63 -19.08 -13.41
C ARG A 29 -18.71 -18.55 -12.30
N GLU A 30 -17.40 -18.50 -12.56
CA GLU A 30 -16.44 -17.93 -11.60
C GLU A 30 -16.66 -16.44 -11.39
N LEU A 31 -16.89 -15.68 -12.48
CA LEU A 31 -17.19 -14.25 -12.38
C LEU A 31 -18.49 -13.98 -11.60
N ASP A 32 -19.52 -14.81 -11.78
CA ASP A 32 -20.77 -14.68 -11.03
C ASP A 32 -20.56 -15.02 -9.54
N ALA A 33 -19.73 -16.02 -9.24
CA ALA A 33 -19.33 -16.31 -7.85
C ALA A 33 -18.57 -15.14 -7.23
N MET A 34 -17.64 -14.51 -7.96
CA MET A 34 -16.92 -13.33 -7.50
C MET A 34 -17.88 -12.15 -7.23
N ARG A 35 -18.84 -11.89 -8.14
CA ARG A 35 -19.88 -10.86 -7.94
C ARG A 35 -20.72 -11.12 -6.68
N ALA A 36 -21.07 -12.38 -6.44
CA ALA A 36 -21.84 -12.77 -5.26
C ALA A 36 -21.04 -12.51 -3.96
N MET A 37 -19.76 -12.90 -3.91
CA MET A 37 -18.88 -12.64 -2.75
C MET A 37 -18.67 -11.15 -2.50
N VAL A 38 -18.50 -10.33 -3.55
CA VAL A 38 -18.43 -8.86 -3.39
C VAL A 38 -19.74 -8.32 -2.85
N ALA A 39 -20.89 -8.77 -3.37
CA ALA A 39 -22.20 -8.32 -2.89
C ALA A 39 -22.44 -8.71 -1.42
N GLU A 40 -22.04 -9.90 -1.01
CA GLU A 40 -22.12 -10.38 0.38
C GLU A 40 -21.27 -9.50 1.31
N ALA A 41 -20.01 -9.23 0.95
CA ALA A 41 -19.13 -8.36 1.73
C ALA A 41 -19.69 -6.93 1.86
N MET A 42 -20.25 -6.39 0.77
CA MET A 42 -20.87 -5.05 0.79
C MET A 42 -22.10 -5.05 1.71
N LYS A 43 -22.96 -6.06 1.65
CA LYS A 43 -24.11 -6.20 2.58
C LYS A 43 -23.67 -6.35 4.05
N ALA A 44 -22.53 -6.98 4.29
CA ALA A 44 -21.94 -7.11 5.62
C ALA A 44 -21.31 -5.81 6.16
N GLY A 45 -21.35 -4.72 5.39
CA GLY A 45 -20.89 -3.39 5.83
C GLY A 45 -19.49 -3.00 5.35
N ALA A 46 -18.92 -3.68 4.35
CA ALA A 46 -17.70 -3.21 3.69
C ALA A 46 -17.95 -1.86 3.00
N VAL A 47 -16.99 -0.94 3.06
CA VAL A 47 -17.13 0.40 2.45
C VAL A 47 -16.78 0.43 0.96
N GLY A 48 -16.24 -0.67 0.44
CA GLY A 48 -15.84 -0.76 -0.96
C GLY A 48 -15.00 -2.01 -1.25
N MET A 49 -14.37 -2.02 -2.41
CA MET A 49 -13.47 -3.08 -2.86
C MET A 49 -12.07 -2.52 -3.10
N SER A 50 -11.04 -3.27 -2.71
CA SER A 50 -9.64 -2.97 -3.02
C SER A 50 -9.06 -3.94 -4.05
N SER A 51 -8.09 -3.49 -4.83
CA SER A 51 -7.29 -4.33 -5.72
C SER A 51 -5.81 -4.00 -5.59
N GLY A 52 -4.95 -5.02 -5.83
CA GLY A 52 -3.51 -4.86 -5.96
C GLY A 52 -3.06 -5.47 -7.28
N LEU A 53 -2.92 -4.64 -8.32
CA LEU A 53 -2.82 -5.10 -9.71
C LEU A 53 -1.39 -5.39 -10.18
N ILE A 54 -0.39 -5.19 -9.33
CA ILE A 54 0.98 -5.68 -9.54
C ILE A 54 1.21 -7.05 -8.87
N TYR A 55 0.32 -7.44 -7.94
CA TYR A 55 0.45 -8.67 -7.17
C TYR A 55 -0.39 -9.80 -7.76
N PRO A 56 0.12 -11.04 -7.80
CA PRO A 56 -0.71 -12.21 -8.09
C PRO A 56 -1.75 -12.45 -6.98
N PRO A 57 -2.98 -12.86 -7.33
CA PRO A 57 -3.48 -13.09 -8.69
C PRO A 57 -4.05 -11.83 -9.38
N GLY A 58 -4.04 -10.66 -8.74
CA GLY A 58 -4.59 -9.42 -9.29
C GLY A 58 -3.95 -9.01 -10.63
N VAL A 59 -2.64 -9.27 -10.79
CA VAL A 59 -1.89 -8.95 -12.00
C VAL A 59 -2.41 -9.71 -13.25
N PHE A 60 -3.02 -10.87 -13.06
CA PHE A 60 -3.61 -11.69 -14.14
C PHE A 60 -4.98 -11.19 -14.57
N SER A 61 -5.63 -10.33 -13.78
CA SER A 61 -6.96 -9.82 -14.09
C SER A 61 -6.94 -8.78 -15.20
N LYS A 62 -7.95 -8.80 -16.07
CA LYS A 62 -8.18 -7.76 -17.07
C LYS A 62 -9.09 -6.65 -16.52
N THR A 63 -8.99 -5.48 -17.09
CA THR A 63 -9.80 -4.31 -16.73
C THR A 63 -11.30 -4.62 -16.71
N ARG A 64 -11.77 -5.48 -17.63
CA ARG A 64 -13.19 -5.90 -17.70
C ARG A 64 -13.67 -6.60 -16.45
N GLU A 65 -12.87 -7.52 -15.88
CA GLU A 65 -13.18 -8.22 -14.63
C GLU A 65 -13.39 -7.22 -13.49
N LEU A 66 -12.45 -6.26 -13.36
CA LEU A 66 -12.52 -5.21 -12.33
C LEU A 66 -13.74 -4.31 -12.49
N ILE A 67 -14.12 -3.95 -13.73
CA ILE A 67 -15.33 -3.17 -14.01
C ILE A 67 -16.57 -3.92 -13.55
N GLU A 68 -16.67 -5.24 -13.85
CA GLU A 68 -17.82 -6.04 -13.46
C GLU A 68 -18.01 -6.14 -11.94
N LEU A 69 -16.90 -6.26 -11.19
CA LEU A 69 -16.94 -6.29 -9.73
C LEU A 69 -17.20 -4.88 -9.15
N ALA A 70 -16.59 -3.85 -9.72
CA ALA A 70 -16.81 -2.46 -9.32
C ALA A 70 -18.28 -2.01 -9.54
N ARG A 71 -18.97 -2.54 -10.55
CA ARG A 71 -20.42 -2.34 -10.74
C ARG A 71 -21.25 -2.88 -9.58
N VAL A 72 -20.81 -4.01 -8.99
CA VAL A 72 -21.45 -4.52 -7.77
C VAL A 72 -21.23 -3.54 -6.62
N VAL A 73 -20.00 -3.06 -6.43
CA VAL A 73 -19.67 -2.07 -5.39
C VAL A 73 -20.49 -0.78 -5.55
N ALA A 74 -20.68 -0.31 -6.79
CA ALA A 74 -21.49 0.88 -7.09
C ALA A 74 -22.94 0.76 -6.63
N LYS A 75 -23.56 -0.43 -6.76
CA LYS A 75 -24.96 -0.68 -6.30
C LYS A 75 -25.14 -0.46 -4.80
N TYR A 76 -24.07 -0.60 -4.02
CA TYR A 76 -24.06 -0.36 -2.57
C TYR A 76 -23.45 0.99 -2.20
N GLY A 77 -23.23 1.88 -3.16
CA GLY A 77 -22.61 3.19 -2.93
C GLY A 77 -21.19 3.11 -2.38
N GLY A 78 -20.48 2.04 -2.66
CA GLY A 78 -19.10 1.82 -2.20
C GLY A 78 -18.06 2.57 -3.06
N VAL A 79 -16.79 2.39 -2.71
CA VAL A 79 -15.63 3.00 -3.38
C VAL A 79 -14.71 1.91 -3.91
N TYR A 80 -14.12 2.09 -5.08
CA TYR A 80 -13.06 1.25 -5.61
C TYR A 80 -11.70 1.82 -5.24
N PHE A 81 -10.91 1.06 -4.47
CA PHE A 81 -9.53 1.39 -4.09
C PHE A 81 -8.55 0.58 -4.93
N SER A 82 -7.50 1.21 -5.43
CA SER A 82 -6.56 0.52 -6.30
C SER A 82 -5.10 0.83 -5.94
N HIS A 83 -4.36 -0.23 -5.54
CA HIS A 83 -2.96 -0.30 -5.90
C HIS A 83 -2.91 -0.56 -7.41
N ILE A 84 -2.56 0.45 -8.17
CA ILE A 84 -2.66 0.44 -9.64
C ILE A 84 -1.68 -0.55 -10.29
N ARG A 85 -1.91 -0.90 -11.55
CA ARG A 85 -1.18 -1.95 -12.28
C ARG A 85 0.30 -1.65 -12.52
N GLY A 86 0.72 -0.41 -12.32
CA GLY A 86 2.11 0.00 -12.42
C GLY A 86 2.31 1.41 -11.92
N GLU A 87 3.42 1.62 -11.25
CA GLU A 87 3.82 2.88 -10.62
C GLU A 87 5.08 3.48 -11.25
N GLY A 88 5.73 2.73 -12.16
CA GLY A 88 6.93 3.09 -12.88
C GLY A 88 6.68 3.48 -14.33
N GLY A 89 7.30 2.76 -15.26
CA GLY A 89 7.19 3.03 -16.70
C GLY A 89 5.75 3.06 -17.22
N THR A 90 4.86 2.28 -16.63
CA THR A 90 3.44 2.12 -17.00
C THR A 90 2.49 3.00 -16.19
N LEU A 91 2.98 3.85 -15.29
CA LEU A 91 2.20 4.68 -14.36
C LEU A 91 1.01 5.40 -15.01
N ILE A 92 1.23 6.08 -16.13
CA ILE A 92 0.19 6.85 -16.84
C ILE A 92 -0.97 5.94 -17.29
N ASN A 93 -0.65 4.77 -17.85
CA ASN A 93 -1.66 3.82 -18.31
C ASN A 93 -2.41 3.18 -17.14
N ALA A 94 -1.72 2.92 -16.03
CA ALA A 94 -2.31 2.36 -14.82
C ALA A 94 -3.30 3.35 -14.16
N VAL A 95 -2.98 4.64 -14.12
CA VAL A 95 -3.91 5.69 -13.65
C VAL A 95 -5.12 5.80 -14.59
N LYS A 96 -4.92 5.77 -15.91
CA LYS A 96 -6.02 5.74 -16.89
C LYS A 96 -6.91 4.51 -16.71
N GLU A 97 -6.33 3.33 -16.42
CA GLU A 97 -7.09 2.10 -16.13
C GLU A 97 -7.97 2.27 -14.90
N ALA A 98 -7.42 2.77 -13.79
CA ALA A 98 -8.18 2.98 -12.56
C ALA A 98 -9.35 3.96 -12.76
N ILE A 99 -9.12 5.08 -13.46
CA ILE A 99 -10.16 6.05 -13.84
C ILE A 99 -11.23 5.37 -14.70
N LYS A 100 -10.84 4.60 -15.72
CA LYS A 100 -11.76 3.88 -16.60
C LYS A 100 -12.64 2.87 -15.86
N ILE A 101 -12.08 2.18 -14.86
CA ILE A 101 -12.86 1.25 -14.02
C ILE A 101 -13.97 2.01 -13.31
N GLY A 102 -13.66 3.12 -12.63
CA GLY A 102 -14.66 3.92 -11.93
C GLY A 102 -15.70 4.52 -12.86
N GLU A 103 -15.29 5.13 -13.97
CA GLU A 103 -16.14 5.73 -14.98
C GLU A 103 -17.11 4.70 -15.59
N SER A 104 -16.60 3.50 -15.95
CA SER A 104 -17.40 2.41 -16.56
C SER A 104 -18.32 1.70 -15.57
N ALA A 105 -17.96 1.70 -14.27
CA ALA A 105 -18.74 1.07 -13.21
C ALA A 105 -19.71 2.03 -12.52
N GLY A 106 -19.53 3.34 -12.67
CA GLY A 106 -20.29 4.36 -11.94
C GLY A 106 -19.97 4.40 -10.45
N THR A 107 -18.70 4.12 -10.06
CA THR A 107 -18.26 4.13 -8.67
C THR A 107 -17.12 5.13 -8.46
N PRO A 108 -17.05 5.80 -7.29
CA PRO A 108 -15.89 6.58 -6.93
C PRO A 108 -14.61 5.74 -6.93
N VAL A 109 -13.48 6.35 -7.31
CA VAL A 109 -12.16 5.73 -7.36
C VAL A 109 -11.22 6.37 -6.36
N HIS A 110 -10.46 5.55 -5.65
CA HIS A 110 -9.35 5.99 -4.83
C HIS A 110 -8.06 5.28 -5.26
N ILE A 111 -7.07 6.04 -5.71
CA ILE A 111 -5.75 5.50 -6.04
C ILE A 111 -4.92 5.48 -4.76
N SER A 112 -4.63 4.28 -4.27
CA SER A 112 -3.87 4.08 -3.03
C SER A 112 -2.39 4.40 -3.23
N HIS A 113 -1.76 5.03 -2.21
CA HIS A 113 -0.32 5.31 -2.12
C HIS A 113 0.30 5.76 -3.46
N HIS A 114 -0.35 6.74 -4.12
CA HIS A 114 0.06 7.24 -5.43
C HIS A 114 1.52 7.73 -5.42
N LYS A 115 2.31 7.24 -6.36
CA LYS A 115 3.72 7.60 -6.52
C LYS A 115 4.20 7.44 -7.96
N ALA A 116 5.33 8.06 -8.26
CA ALA A 116 6.12 7.80 -9.46
C ALA A 116 7.37 6.99 -9.05
N ALA A 117 7.36 5.69 -9.35
CA ALA A 117 8.37 4.74 -8.92
C ALA A 117 9.39 4.48 -10.04
N GLY A 118 10.68 4.68 -9.72
CA GLY A 118 11.78 4.51 -10.66
C GLY A 118 12.06 5.73 -11.54
N ARG A 119 13.32 5.86 -11.95
CA ARG A 119 13.82 7.06 -12.66
C ARG A 119 13.04 7.40 -13.94
N ARG A 120 12.50 6.39 -14.63
CA ARG A 120 11.71 6.58 -15.85
C ARG A 120 10.34 7.22 -15.60
N ALA A 121 9.86 7.14 -14.34
CA ALA A 121 8.58 7.71 -13.94
C ALA A 121 8.72 9.07 -13.25
N TRP A 122 9.90 9.45 -12.77
CA TRP A 122 10.11 10.72 -12.08
C TRP A 122 9.61 11.90 -12.90
N GLY A 123 8.88 12.81 -12.24
CA GLY A 123 8.20 13.94 -12.84
C GLY A 123 6.82 13.64 -13.44
N LYS A 124 6.42 12.37 -13.58
CA LYS A 124 5.11 11.99 -14.16
C LYS A 124 3.94 12.22 -13.21
N THR A 125 4.16 12.48 -11.94
CA THR A 125 3.10 12.91 -10.99
C THR A 125 2.34 14.12 -11.53
N LYS A 126 3.00 15.03 -12.24
CA LYS A 126 2.36 16.17 -12.90
C LYS A 126 1.31 15.76 -13.93
N GLU A 127 1.59 14.73 -14.70
CA GLU A 127 0.66 14.20 -15.71
C GLU A 127 -0.48 13.42 -15.06
N THR A 128 -0.18 12.58 -14.07
CA THR A 128 -1.22 11.79 -13.40
C THR A 128 -2.22 12.66 -12.65
N LEU A 129 -1.78 13.73 -11.98
CA LEU A 129 -2.69 14.65 -11.32
C LEU A 129 -3.60 15.36 -12.33
N ARG A 130 -3.07 15.80 -13.47
CA ARG A 130 -3.88 16.38 -14.56
C ARG A 130 -4.92 15.39 -15.09
N LEU A 131 -4.57 14.11 -15.22
CA LEU A 131 -5.52 13.07 -15.63
C LEU A 131 -6.65 12.89 -14.63
N MET A 132 -6.34 12.89 -13.32
CA MET A 132 -7.35 12.80 -12.26
C MET A 132 -8.24 14.03 -12.23
N GLU A 133 -7.69 15.24 -12.35
CA GLU A 133 -8.44 16.50 -12.43
C GLU A 133 -9.35 16.53 -13.68
N SER A 134 -8.86 16.11 -14.83
CA SER A 134 -9.64 15.96 -16.05
C SER A 134 -10.76 14.93 -15.89
N ALA A 135 -10.53 13.81 -15.21
CA ALA A 135 -11.58 12.84 -14.93
C ALA A 135 -12.67 13.47 -14.03
N ARG A 136 -12.27 14.20 -13.00
CA ARG A 136 -13.21 14.90 -12.11
C ARG A 136 -14.05 15.94 -12.84
N SER A 137 -13.47 16.69 -13.79
CA SER A 137 -14.24 17.65 -14.61
C SER A 137 -15.30 16.98 -15.50
N ARG A 138 -15.15 15.68 -15.77
CA ARG A 138 -16.15 14.84 -16.47
C ARG A 138 -17.13 14.14 -15.52
N GLY A 139 -17.04 14.39 -14.20
CA GLY A 139 -17.94 13.83 -13.20
C GLY A 139 -17.45 12.51 -12.56
N VAL A 140 -16.25 12.04 -12.87
CA VAL A 140 -15.67 10.84 -12.23
C VAL A 140 -15.06 11.26 -10.89
N ASP A 141 -15.57 10.73 -9.77
CA ASP A 141 -15.06 11.06 -8.43
C ASP A 141 -13.77 10.31 -8.14
N VAL A 142 -12.61 10.91 -8.46
CA VAL A 142 -11.27 10.36 -8.26
C VAL A 142 -10.57 11.09 -7.11
N THR A 143 -9.98 10.32 -6.20
CA THR A 143 -9.09 10.79 -5.14
C THR A 143 -7.87 9.88 -5.05
N TYR A 144 -6.87 10.27 -4.28
CA TYR A 144 -5.70 9.44 -4.02
C TYR A 144 -5.11 9.73 -2.64
N ASP A 145 -4.36 8.77 -2.11
CA ASP A 145 -3.52 8.98 -0.94
C ASP A 145 -2.04 8.80 -1.26
N GLN A 146 -1.20 9.20 -0.33
CA GLN A 146 0.24 8.98 -0.35
C GLN A 146 0.82 8.93 1.06
N TYR A 147 2.00 8.34 1.21
CA TYR A 147 2.85 8.46 2.39
C TYR A 147 4.05 9.38 2.09
N PRO A 148 4.64 10.05 3.12
CA PRO A 148 5.64 11.10 2.96
C PRO A 148 7.07 10.54 2.92
N TYR A 149 7.37 9.60 2.02
CA TYR A 149 8.68 8.95 1.93
C TYR A 149 9.02 8.60 0.48
N THR A 150 10.33 8.47 0.20
CA THR A 150 10.88 8.15 -1.12
C THR A 150 11.17 6.66 -1.32
N ALA A 151 10.77 5.82 -0.37
CA ALA A 151 10.87 4.37 -0.47
C ALA A 151 9.52 3.69 -0.27
N GLY A 152 9.34 2.54 -0.89
CA GLY A 152 8.21 1.64 -0.67
C GLY A 152 8.62 0.41 0.13
N MET A 153 7.63 -0.39 0.58
CA MET A 153 7.85 -1.67 1.23
C MET A 153 6.85 -2.71 0.71
N THR A 154 7.36 -3.87 0.32
CA THR A 154 6.55 -4.98 -0.18
C THR A 154 7.28 -6.33 -0.04
N SER A 155 6.69 -7.43 -0.54
CA SER A 155 7.35 -8.73 -0.61
C SER A 155 8.53 -8.73 -1.58
N LEU A 156 9.65 -9.36 -1.19
CA LEU A 156 10.80 -9.54 -2.07
C LEU A 156 10.46 -10.39 -3.31
N ALA A 157 9.52 -11.33 -3.18
CA ALA A 157 9.06 -12.15 -4.29
C ALA A 157 8.36 -11.35 -5.40
N THR A 158 7.91 -10.11 -5.14
CA THR A 158 7.32 -9.22 -6.15
C THR A 158 8.33 -8.81 -7.24
N LEU A 159 9.63 -8.97 -6.99
CA LEU A 159 10.65 -8.78 -8.03
C LEU A 159 10.53 -9.80 -9.17
N LEU A 160 10.00 -11.01 -8.88
CA LEU A 160 9.87 -12.09 -9.86
C LEU A 160 8.80 -11.78 -10.92
N PRO A 161 8.97 -12.28 -12.15
CA PRO A 161 7.93 -12.17 -13.17
C PRO A 161 6.59 -12.78 -12.70
N PRO A 162 5.43 -12.17 -13.05
CA PRO A 162 4.12 -12.64 -12.58
C PRO A 162 3.84 -14.12 -12.83
N TRP A 163 4.20 -14.65 -14.00
CA TRP A 163 3.98 -16.08 -14.34
C TRP A 163 4.65 -17.05 -13.36
N VAL A 164 5.72 -16.62 -12.65
CA VAL A 164 6.39 -17.45 -11.63
C VAL A 164 5.47 -17.75 -10.46
N HIS A 165 4.49 -16.89 -10.20
CA HIS A 165 3.53 -17.01 -9.10
C HIS A 165 2.26 -17.79 -9.45
N GLU A 166 2.05 -18.15 -10.74
CA GLU A 166 0.90 -18.95 -11.14
C GLU A 166 0.86 -20.28 -10.38
N GLY A 167 -0.32 -20.65 -9.87
CA GLY A 167 -0.51 -21.83 -9.02
C GLY A 167 -0.09 -21.62 -7.56
N GLY A 168 0.34 -20.40 -7.17
CA GLY A 168 0.61 -20.03 -5.79
C GLY A 168 2.04 -20.34 -5.32
N MET A 169 2.25 -20.26 -3.99
CA MET A 169 3.60 -20.28 -3.39
C MET A 169 4.34 -21.61 -3.63
N ASP A 170 3.68 -22.73 -3.54
CA ASP A 170 4.37 -24.02 -3.73
C ASP A 170 4.88 -24.17 -5.17
N LYS A 171 4.11 -23.72 -6.16
CA LYS A 171 4.54 -23.68 -7.56
C LYS A 171 5.66 -22.67 -7.81
N LEU A 172 5.63 -21.51 -7.15
CA LEU A 172 6.74 -20.57 -7.17
C LEU A 172 8.02 -21.23 -6.68
N LEU A 173 7.99 -21.89 -5.52
CA LEU A 173 9.17 -22.55 -4.96
C LEU A 173 9.65 -23.71 -5.83
N GLU A 174 8.76 -24.47 -6.46
CA GLU A 174 9.10 -25.51 -7.43
C GLU A 174 9.88 -24.90 -8.62
N ARG A 175 9.37 -23.82 -9.21
CA ARG A 175 10.01 -23.07 -10.32
C ARG A 175 11.37 -22.51 -9.94
N LEU A 176 11.52 -22.02 -8.71
CA LEU A 176 12.81 -21.56 -8.22
C LEU A 176 13.82 -22.67 -8.01
N ARG A 177 13.41 -23.92 -7.73
CA ARG A 177 14.31 -25.07 -7.58
C ARG A 177 14.78 -25.62 -8.92
N ASP A 178 13.97 -25.51 -9.95
CA ASP A 178 14.32 -25.96 -11.30
C ASP A 178 15.32 -25.02 -11.96
N ASP A 179 16.49 -25.54 -12.32
CA ASP A 179 17.60 -24.71 -12.84
C ASP A 179 17.30 -24.12 -14.21
N GLU A 180 16.59 -24.82 -15.08
CA GLU A 180 16.23 -24.33 -16.41
C GLU A 180 15.22 -23.17 -16.29
N THR A 181 14.19 -23.35 -15.49
CA THR A 181 13.20 -22.30 -15.19
C THR A 181 13.85 -21.10 -14.51
N TRP A 182 14.77 -21.35 -13.55
CA TRP A 182 15.52 -20.27 -12.92
C TRP A 182 16.34 -19.43 -13.92
N MET A 183 16.98 -20.08 -14.87
CA MET A 183 17.73 -19.36 -15.92
C MET A 183 16.81 -18.48 -16.78
N LYS A 184 15.58 -18.92 -17.03
CA LYS A 184 14.57 -18.11 -17.72
C LYS A 184 14.17 -16.91 -16.87
N ILE A 185 13.84 -17.13 -15.59
CA ILE A 185 13.50 -16.08 -14.63
C ILE A 185 14.63 -15.04 -14.57
N ARG A 186 15.84 -15.49 -14.37
CA ARG A 186 17.01 -14.63 -14.30
C ARG A 186 17.16 -13.75 -15.55
N ARG A 187 17.04 -14.33 -16.75
CA ARG A 187 17.10 -13.58 -18.02
C ARG A 187 16.04 -12.47 -18.04
N GLU A 188 14.79 -12.76 -17.66
CA GLU A 188 13.73 -11.75 -17.61
C GLU A 188 14.03 -10.65 -16.59
N LEU A 189 14.60 -10.98 -15.44
CA LEU A 189 15.03 -10.00 -14.43
C LEU A 189 16.16 -9.10 -14.94
N GLU A 190 17.11 -9.64 -15.70
CA GLU A 190 18.25 -8.90 -16.27
C GLU A 190 17.83 -7.96 -17.40
N THR A 191 16.98 -8.44 -18.31
CA THR A 191 16.59 -7.68 -19.52
C THR A 191 15.37 -6.77 -19.31
N GLY A 192 14.54 -7.10 -18.33
CA GLY A 192 13.19 -6.55 -18.23
C GLY A 192 12.28 -7.07 -19.34
N THR A 193 10.99 -6.78 -19.24
CA THR A 193 9.98 -7.03 -20.30
C THR A 193 9.44 -5.69 -20.78
N PRO A 194 9.30 -5.44 -22.09
CA PRO A 194 8.93 -4.13 -22.64
C PRO A 194 7.63 -3.54 -22.06
N ASP A 195 6.65 -4.40 -21.78
CA ASP A 195 5.30 -4.00 -21.35
C ASP A 195 5.06 -4.18 -19.83
N ARG A 196 6.11 -4.43 -19.05
CA ARG A 196 6.01 -4.68 -17.61
C ARG A 196 6.96 -3.78 -16.83
N GLU A 197 6.50 -3.40 -15.67
CA GLU A 197 7.33 -2.73 -14.68
C GLU A 197 8.33 -3.71 -14.09
N SER A 198 9.59 -3.29 -14.00
CA SER A 198 10.65 -4.04 -13.33
C SER A 198 11.19 -3.20 -12.17
N MET A 199 10.69 -3.46 -10.97
CA MET A 199 11.17 -2.79 -9.76
C MET A 199 12.68 -2.91 -9.60
N LEU A 200 13.25 -4.07 -9.98
CA LEU A 200 14.68 -4.30 -9.93
C LEU A 200 15.45 -3.36 -10.87
N ASN A 201 15.01 -3.23 -12.12
CA ASN A 201 15.69 -2.39 -13.11
C ASN A 201 15.54 -0.90 -12.82
N GLU A 202 14.45 -0.50 -12.14
CA GLU A 202 14.22 0.89 -11.73
C GLU A 202 15.04 1.28 -10.50
N ALA A 203 15.22 0.38 -9.53
CA ALA A 203 15.94 0.67 -8.28
C ALA A 203 17.41 0.22 -8.29
N GLY A 204 17.66 -1.00 -8.80
CA GLY A 204 18.94 -1.69 -8.68
C GLY A 204 19.19 -2.33 -7.31
N TRP A 205 20.00 -3.36 -7.25
CA TRP A 205 20.23 -4.21 -6.07
C TRP A 205 20.66 -3.46 -4.80
N LYS A 206 21.42 -2.37 -4.94
CA LYS A 206 21.89 -1.56 -3.80
C LYS A 206 20.76 -0.82 -3.08
N ARG A 207 19.65 -0.58 -3.76
CA ARG A 207 18.50 0.16 -3.24
C ARG A 207 17.34 -0.74 -2.80
N ILE A 208 17.54 -2.06 -2.85
CA ILE A 208 16.61 -3.06 -2.34
C ILE A 208 17.18 -3.59 -1.04
N ILE A 209 16.50 -3.29 0.07
CA ILE A 209 16.93 -3.63 1.43
C ILE A 209 16.02 -4.72 1.98
N VAL A 210 16.59 -5.79 2.53
CA VAL A 210 15.81 -6.82 3.24
C VAL A 210 15.26 -6.21 4.53
N SER A 211 13.94 -6.17 4.66
CA SER A 211 13.25 -5.59 5.80
C SER A 211 12.98 -6.63 6.89
N SER A 212 12.44 -7.78 6.52
CA SER A 212 12.23 -8.88 7.45
C SER A 212 12.39 -10.23 6.80
N VAL A 213 12.85 -11.18 7.60
CA VAL A 213 12.96 -12.61 7.29
C VAL A 213 12.24 -13.43 8.38
N ARG A 214 11.86 -14.66 8.06
CA ARG A 214 11.20 -15.56 9.00
C ARG A 214 12.18 -16.26 9.93
N SER A 215 13.29 -16.76 9.35
CA SER A 215 14.27 -17.61 10.04
C SER A 215 15.20 -16.80 10.96
N GLU A 216 15.37 -17.23 12.18
CA GLU A 216 16.25 -16.59 13.17
C GLU A 216 17.72 -16.50 12.67
N SER A 217 18.18 -17.54 11.98
CA SER A 217 19.54 -17.62 11.40
C SER A 217 19.86 -16.52 10.39
N LEU A 218 18.82 -15.99 9.71
CA LEU A 218 18.94 -14.98 8.66
C LEU A 218 18.64 -13.56 9.12
N LYS A 219 18.23 -13.33 10.37
CA LYS A 219 17.93 -11.98 10.89
C LYS A 219 19.08 -10.98 10.75
N ARG A 220 20.34 -11.48 10.71
CA ARG A 220 21.50 -10.63 10.41
C ARG A 220 21.45 -9.94 9.04
N LEU A 221 20.55 -10.37 8.16
CA LEU A 221 20.35 -9.79 6.82
C LEU A 221 19.38 -8.59 6.85
N GLU A 222 18.59 -8.45 7.90
CA GLU A 222 17.62 -7.34 8.04
C GLU A 222 18.35 -5.99 8.11
N GLY A 223 17.91 -5.06 7.29
CA GLY A 223 18.54 -3.75 7.07
C GLY A 223 19.73 -3.79 6.09
N LYS A 224 20.02 -4.92 5.44
CA LYS A 224 21.08 -5.03 4.44
C LYS A 224 20.54 -4.95 3.03
N SER A 225 21.27 -4.26 2.13
CA SER A 225 20.95 -4.27 0.71
C SER A 225 21.19 -5.65 0.10
N MET A 226 20.49 -5.97 -1.00
CA MET A 226 20.69 -7.26 -1.68
C MET A 226 22.14 -7.47 -2.11
N THR A 227 22.87 -6.40 -2.44
CA THR A 227 24.32 -6.48 -2.71
C THR A 227 25.11 -6.89 -1.47
N GLN A 228 24.75 -6.41 -0.29
CA GLN A 228 25.38 -6.84 0.98
C GLN A 228 24.96 -8.27 1.37
N VAL A 229 23.68 -8.62 1.14
CA VAL A 229 23.16 -9.98 1.36
C VAL A 229 23.92 -11.00 0.53
N ALA A 230 24.16 -10.74 -0.76
CA ALA A 230 24.95 -11.63 -1.62
C ALA A 230 26.35 -11.89 -1.04
N LYS A 231 27.02 -10.85 -0.56
CA LYS A 231 28.35 -10.98 0.10
C LYS A 231 28.29 -11.77 1.40
N LEU A 232 27.31 -11.47 2.28
CA LEU A 232 27.14 -12.13 3.58
C LEU A 232 26.82 -13.63 3.44
N LEU A 233 26.05 -13.97 2.41
CA LEU A 233 25.72 -15.37 2.07
C LEU A 233 26.76 -16.03 1.17
N ARG A 234 27.85 -15.34 0.83
CA ARG A 234 28.93 -15.82 -0.06
C ARG A 234 28.40 -16.35 -1.41
N LYS A 235 27.40 -15.65 -1.96
CA LYS A 235 26.84 -16.00 -3.27
C LYS A 235 27.61 -15.32 -4.39
N ARG A 236 27.60 -15.93 -5.57
CA ARG A 236 28.33 -15.43 -6.75
C ARG A 236 27.83 -14.05 -7.22
N ASP A 237 26.51 -13.80 -7.04
CA ASP A 237 25.84 -12.57 -7.41
C ASP A 237 24.52 -12.39 -6.64
N GLU A 238 23.86 -11.25 -6.82
CA GLU A 238 22.60 -10.91 -6.17
C GLU A 238 21.44 -11.81 -6.65
N PHE A 239 21.46 -12.31 -7.88
CA PHE A 239 20.44 -13.24 -8.38
C PHE A 239 20.48 -14.58 -7.64
N ALA A 240 21.68 -15.10 -7.41
CA ALA A 240 21.84 -16.32 -6.60
C ALA A 240 21.37 -16.09 -5.16
N ALA A 241 21.67 -14.92 -4.58
CA ALA A 241 21.20 -14.56 -3.24
C ALA A 241 19.68 -14.42 -3.19
N LEU A 242 19.02 -13.81 -4.18
CA LEU A 242 17.58 -13.71 -4.29
C LEU A 242 16.92 -15.09 -4.31
N ARG A 243 17.38 -15.99 -5.21
CA ARG A 243 16.88 -17.35 -5.34
C ARG A 243 16.93 -18.11 -4.01
N ASP A 244 18.12 -18.14 -3.42
CA ASP A 244 18.34 -18.92 -2.20
C ASP A 244 17.58 -18.36 -1.02
N LEU A 245 17.52 -17.03 -0.86
CA LEU A 245 16.78 -16.37 0.20
C LEU A 245 15.28 -16.67 0.09
N LEU A 246 14.69 -16.57 -1.12
CA LEU A 246 13.28 -16.90 -1.34
C LEU A 246 12.97 -18.38 -1.10
N LEU A 247 13.88 -19.30 -1.45
CA LEU A 247 13.74 -20.72 -1.19
C LEU A 247 13.80 -21.03 0.31
N GLU A 248 14.81 -20.51 1.01
CA GLU A 248 15.04 -20.76 2.45
C GLU A 248 13.90 -20.20 3.29
N GLU A 249 13.43 -19.00 2.96
CA GLU A 249 12.34 -18.30 3.65
C GLU A 249 10.94 -18.65 3.12
N ARG A 250 10.83 -19.56 2.16
CA ARG A 250 9.55 -19.95 1.51
C ARG A 250 8.77 -18.75 0.96
N GLY A 251 9.48 -17.77 0.41
CA GLY A 251 8.90 -16.54 -0.11
C GLY A 251 8.54 -15.47 0.95
N GLU A 252 8.65 -15.80 2.23
CA GLU A 252 8.27 -14.89 3.34
C GLU A 252 9.39 -13.90 3.68
N VAL A 253 9.77 -13.07 2.70
CA VAL A 253 10.74 -11.99 2.85
C VAL A 253 10.10 -10.68 2.44
N THR A 254 10.24 -9.65 3.26
CA THR A 254 9.85 -8.28 2.89
C THR A 254 11.06 -7.43 2.53
N MET A 255 10.87 -6.48 1.63
CA MET A 255 11.90 -5.53 1.22
C MET A 255 11.43 -4.10 1.37
N ILE A 256 12.38 -3.19 1.61
CA ILE A 256 12.24 -1.75 1.39
C ILE A 256 12.96 -1.42 0.09
N ILE A 257 12.31 -0.65 -0.78
CA ILE A 257 12.86 -0.31 -2.08
C ILE A 257 12.89 1.22 -2.27
N PHE A 258 14.08 1.78 -2.49
CA PHE A 258 14.30 3.21 -2.70
C PHE A 258 14.21 3.52 -4.19
N HIS A 259 13.08 4.03 -4.64
CA HIS A 259 12.81 4.22 -6.07
C HIS A 259 11.99 5.48 -6.40
N MET A 260 11.66 6.30 -5.42
CA MET A 260 10.92 7.55 -5.63
C MET A 260 11.83 8.77 -5.52
N ASP A 261 11.36 9.90 -6.01
CA ASP A 261 12.01 11.20 -5.92
C ASP A 261 11.20 12.14 -5.02
N GLU A 262 11.90 12.93 -4.19
CA GLU A 262 11.26 13.84 -3.23
C GLU A 262 10.39 14.89 -3.93
N SER A 263 10.84 15.39 -5.08
CA SER A 263 10.07 16.40 -5.83
C SER A 263 8.71 15.88 -6.33
N ASP A 264 8.60 14.56 -6.63
CA ASP A 264 7.33 13.93 -6.96
C ASP A 264 6.44 13.75 -5.71
N VAL A 265 7.04 13.42 -4.56
CA VAL A 265 6.33 13.31 -3.26
C VAL A 265 5.72 14.66 -2.90
N GLU A 266 6.51 15.74 -2.94
CA GLU A 266 6.03 17.10 -2.68
C GLU A 266 4.97 17.55 -3.69
N TYR A 267 5.19 17.28 -4.98
CA TYR A 267 4.23 17.67 -6.01
C TYR A 267 2.88 17.00 -5.81
N ALA A 268 2.89 15.70 -5.51
CA ALA A 268 1.66 14.95 -5.21
C ALA A 268 0.94 15.51 -3.98
N MET A 269 1.67 15.94 -2.93
CA MET A 269 1.07 16.56 -1.74
C MET A 269 0.30 17.86 -2.05
N ARG A 270 0.69 18.59 -3.08
CA ARG A 270 0.00 19.86 -3.46
C ARG A 270 -1.34 19.62 -4.15
N GLY A 271 -1.66 18.38 -4.53
CA GLY A 271 -2.89 18.06 -5.23
C GLY A 271 -4.13 18.26 -4.36
N ARG A 272 -5.18 18.86 -4.92
CA ARG A 272 -6.43 19.20 -4.21
C ARG A 272 -7.17 17.97 -3.64
N TYR A 273 -7.06 16.82 -4.30
CA TYR A 273 -7.80 15.60 -3.99
C TYR A 273 -6.94 14.54 -3.31
N GLN A 274 -5.79 14.95 -2.78
CA GLN A 274 -4.84 14.13 -2.06
C GLN A 274 -5.28 13.93 -0.60
N MET A 275 -5.03 12.73 -0.09
CA MET A 275 -5.14 12.34 1.31
C MET A 275 -3.83 11.73 1.78
N PHE A 276 -3.67 11.54 3.10
CA PHE A 276 -2.54 10.83 3.65
C PHE A 276 -2.95 9.44 4.14
N GLY A 277 -2.17 8.44 3.75
CA GLY A 277 -2.24 7.07 4.21
C GLY A 277 -0.86 6.58 4.68
N THR A 278 -0.83 5.58 5.54
CA THR A 278 0.43 5.03 6.04
C THR A 278 0.93 3.85 5.21
N ASP A 279 0.04 3.19 4.48
CA ASP A 279 0.32 1.92 3.78
C ASP A 279 1.03 0.91 4.70
N SER A 280 0.50 0.77 5.92
CA SER A 280 1.11 0.01 7.01
C SER A 280 0.12 -0.99 7.59
N TRP A 281 0.64 -2.04 8.22
CA TRP A 281 -0.12 -2.94 9.08
C TRP A 281 0.23 -2.68 10.56
N SER A 282 -0.49 -3.33 11.47
CA SER A 282 -0.21 -3.21 12.91
C SER A 282 1.14 -3.79 13.26
N VAL A 283 1.97 -3.00 13.93
CA VAL A 283 3.29 -3.38 14.46
C VAL A 283 3.40 -2.96 15.92
N SER A 284 4.38 -3.50 16.61
CA SER A 284 4.73 -3.11 17.98
C SER A 284 6.27 -3.08 18.10
N PRO A 285 6.86 -2.22 18.92
CA PRO A 285 8.30 -2.26 19.17
C PRO A 285 8.73 -3.50 19.97
N THR A 286 7.77 -4.22 20.57
CA THR A 286 8.01 -5.42 21.39
C THR A 286 6.99 -6.52 21.10
N GLY A 287 7.33 -7.77 21.45
CA GLY A 287 6.44 -8.92 21.34
C GLY A 287 6.27 -9.46 19.94
N LEU A 288 5.15 -10.15 19.67
CA LEU A 288 4.92 -10.89 18.43
C LEU A 288 4.88 -10.02 17.16
N LEU A 289 4.56 -8.74 17.29
CA LEU A 289 4.47 -7.79 16.18
C LEU A 289 5.76 -6.99 15.96
N SER A 290 6.82 -7.25 16.75
CA SER A 290 8.15 -6.61 16.61
C SER A 290 9.04 -7.39 15.65
N LYS A 291 8.62 -7.53 14.38
CA LYS A 291 9.37 -8.32 13.41
C LYS A 291 10.16 -7.43 12.45
N GLY A 292 11.44 -7.75 12.27
CA GLY A 292 12.29 -7.14 11.25
C GLY A 292 12.60 -5.67 11.49
N LYS A 293 13.01 -5.02 10.42
CA LYS A 293 13.16 -3.56 10.33
C LYS A 293 12.09 -3.01 9.39
N PRO A 294 10.87 -2.70 9.88
CA PRO A 294 9.81 -2.19 9.04
C PRO A 294 10.17 -0.81 8.47
N HIS A 295 9.43 -0.38 7.45
CA HIS A 295 9.58 0.96 6.90
C HIS A 295 9.23 2.02 7.97
N PRO A 296 9.93 3.16 8.09
CA PRO A 296 9.63 4.20 9.09
C PRO A 296 8.21 4.76 9.00
N ARG A 297 7.52 4.61 7.86
CA ARG A 297 6.11 5.01 7.68
C ARG A 297 5.14 4.37 8.69
N PHE A 298 5.52 3.26 9.30
CA PHE A 298 4.72 2.57 10.30
C PHE A 298 4.53 3.37 11.59
N TYR A 299 5.51 4.22 11.92
CA TYR A 299 5.50 5.03 13.13
C TYR A 299 5.48 6.53 12.83
N GLY A 300 6.06 6.96 11.72
CA GLY A 300 6.39 8.35 11.47
C GLY A 300 5.50 9.08 10.47
N THR A 301 4.59 8.45 9.73
CA THR A 301 3.87 9.07 8.62
C THR A 301 3.22 10.41 8.98
N TYR A 302 2.30 10.45 9.92
CA TYR A 302 1.56 11.67 10.25
C TYR A 302 2.42 12.71 10.97
N PRO A 303 3.26 12.33 11.96
CA PRO A 303 4.19 13.26 12.58
C PRO A 303 5.17 13.91 11.59
N ARG A 304 5.70 13.13 10.61
CA ARG A 304 6.55 13.66 9.54
C ARG A 304 5.83 14.69 8.66
N ILE A 305 4.56 14.46 8.34
CA ILE A 305 3.78 15.43 7.58
C ILE A 305 3.67 16.74 8.35
N LEU A 306 3.35 16.69 9.64
CA LEU A 306 3.18 17.87 10.47
C LEU A 306 4.50 18.57 10.79
N GLY A 307 5.55 17.82 11.13
CA GLY A 307 6.87 18.36 11.44
C GLY A 307 7.59 18.85 10.19
N HIS A 308 7.85 17.96 9.25
CA HIS A 308 8.69 18.26 8.10
C HIS A 308 7.95 19.07 7.03
N TYR A 309 6.82 18.58 6.48
CA TYR A 309 6.18 19.24 5.34
C TYR A 309 5.30 20.44 5.68
N VAL A 310 4.76 20.51 6.90
CA VAL A 310 3.98 21.67 7.35
C VAL A 310 4.88 22.71 8.01
N ARG A 311 5.58 22.34 9.10
CA ARG A 311 6.35 23.32 9.91
C ARG A 311 7.64 23.76 9.22
N GLU A 312 8.45 22.81 8.71
CA GLU A 312 9.79 23.11 8.18
C GLU A 312 9.70 23.56 6.72
N GLU A 313 9.18 22.72 5.82
CA GLU A 313 9.15 22.98 4.37
C GLU A 313 7.96 23.86 3.91
N ARG A 314 6.95 24.02 4.75
CA ARG A 314 5.76 24.84 4.48
C ARG A 314 5.06 24.50 3.15
N ILE A 315 5.05 23.21 2.79
CA ILE A 315 4.39 22.67 1.59
C ILE A 315 2.88 22.74 1.74
N LEU A 316 2.37 22.55 2.97
CA LEU A 316 0.96 22.57 3.33
C LEU A 316 0.72 23.50 4.51
N GLN A 317 -0.48 24.07 4.59
CA GLN A 317 -0.98 24.70 5.82
C GLN A 317 -1.41 23.62 6.82
N LEU A 318 -1.28 23.89 8.12
CA LEU A 318 -1.59 22.94 9.18
C LEU A 318 -3.04 22.41 9.08
N GLU A 319 -3.98 23.31 8.88
CA GLU A 319 -5.42 23.00 8.81
C GLU A 319 -5.73 22.10 7.61
N ASP A 320 -5.09 22.34 6.45
CA ASP A 320 -5.29 21.50 5.28
C ASP A 320 -4.65 20.11 5.44
N ALA A 321 -3.46 20.03 6.05
CA ALA A 321 -2.83 18.77 6.39
C ALA A 321 -3.72 17.94 7.35
N VAL A 322 -4.24 18.55 8.41
CA VAL A 322 -5.17 17.91 9.36
C VAL A 322 -6.43 17.45 8.65
N ARG A 323 -7.04 18.27 7.80
CA ARG A 323 -8.21 17.88 6.99
C ARG A 323 -7.94 16.63 6.16
N ARG A 324 -6.78 16.55 5.52
CA ARG A 324 -6.36 15.42 4.66
C ARG A 324 -6.03 14.15 5.44
N MET A 325 -5.87 14.24 6.74
CA MET A 325 -5.66 13.10 7.67
C MET A 325 -6.94 12.67 8.39
N THR A 326 -7.99 13.49 8.38
CA THR A 326 -9.17 13.30 9.24
C THR A 326 -10.47 13.36 8.45
N SER A 327 -11.05 14.56 8.27
CA SER A 327 -12.39 14.72 7.68
C SER A 327 -12.45 14.28 6.22
N PHE A 328 -11.41 14.48 5.44
CA PHE A 328 -11.43 14.11 4.02
C PHE A 328 -11.43 12.58 3.82
N PRO A 329 -10.54 11.78 4.44
CA PRO A 329 -10.67 10.32 4.37
C PRO A 329 -11.97 9.80 5.00
N ALA A 330 -12.46 10.38 6.11
CA ALA A 330 -13.74 10.00 6.70
C ALA A 330 -14.91 10.19 5.71
N GLN A 331 -14.97 11.33 5.04
CA GLN A 331 -15.96 11.61 3.97
C GLN A 331 -15.81 10.63 2.80
N ARG A 332 -14.56 10.30 2.41
CA ARG A 332 -14.28 9.39 1.29
C ARG A 332 -14.88 8.00 1.49
N ILE A 333 -14.84 7.49 2.70
CA ILE A 333 -15.39 6.18 3.06
C ILE A 333 -16.83 6.25 3.63
N GLY A 334 -17.42 7.44 3.68
CA GLY A 334 -18.81 7.64 4.06
C GLY A 334 -19.09 7.66 5.55
N LEU A 335 -18.09 7.92 6.42
CA LEU A 335 -18.32 8.14 7.85
C LEU A 335 -18.97 9.50 8.08
N LYS A 336 -20.09 9.52 8.83
CA LYS A 336 -20.92 10.71 9.00
C LYS A 336 -20.70 11.43 10.32
N ASP A 337 -20.12 10.75 11.30
CA ASP A 337 -20.05 11.15 12.69
C ASP A 337 -18.61 11.19 13.26
N ARG A 338 -17.61 11.24 12.37
CA ARG A 338 -16.17 11.22 12.68
C ARG A 338 -15.39 12.15 11.76
N GLY A 339 -14.12 12.40 12.13
CA GLY A 339 -13.16 13.14 11.31
C GLY A 339 -13.18 14.65 11.48
N ILE A 340 -14.12 15.20 12.27
CA ILE A 340 -14.18 16.61 12.70
C ILE A 340 -14.59 16.70 14.16
N ILE A 341 -14.13 17.76 14.85
CA ILE A 341 -14.57 18.07 16.19
C ILE A 341 -15.92 18.80 16.09
N ARG A 342 -16.97 18.12 16.51
CA ARG A 342 -18.34 18.62 16.47
C ARG A 342 -19.18 17.97 17.58
N GLU A 343 -20.09 18.73 18.17
CA GLU A 343 -21.05 18.19 19.14
C GLU A 343 -21.87 17.04 18.52
N GLY A 344 -22.03 15.96 19.27
CA GLY A 344 -22.72 14.74 18.82
C GLY A 344 -21.85 13.77 18.03
N PHE A 345 -20.60 14.13 17.67
CA PHE A 345 -19.66 13.24 16.98
C PHE A 345 -18.85 12.41 17.98
N TYR A 346 -18.38 11.25 17.54
CA TYR A 346 -17.47 10.44 18.35
C TYR A 346 -16.14 11.17 18.56
N ALA A 347 -15.64 11.14 19.78
CA ALA A 347 -14.39 11.77 20.17
C ALA A 347 -13.19 10.85 19.79
N ASP A 348 -12.81 10.87 18.51
CA ASP A 348 -11.54 10.37 18.01
C ASP A 348 -10.64 11.60 17.88
N VAL A 349 -9.82 11.87 18.90
CA VAL A 349 -9.09 13.14 19.06
C VAL A 349 -7.61 12.88 19.29
N VAL A 350 -6.76 13.64 18.63
CA VAL A 350 -5.32 13.69 18.91
C VAL A 350 -4.97 15.09 19.43
N ILE A 351 -4.29 15.14 20.57
CA ILE A 351 -3.72 16.36 21.15
C ILE A 351 -2.23 16.32 20.88
N PHE A 352 -1.70 17.33 20.21
CA PHE A 352 -0.28 17.41 19.86
C PHE A 352 0.23 18.86 19.93
N ASN A 353 1.52 19.02 20.13
CA ASN A 353 2.18 20.31 20.09
C ASN A 353 2.74 20.56 18.68
N PRO A 354 2.21 21.56 17.92
CA PRO A 354 2.66 21.83 16.56
C PRO A 354 4.13 22.27 16.45
N GLU A 355 4.71 22.81 17.52
CA GLU A 355 6.12 23.26 17.55
C GLU A 355 7.10 22.09 17.71
N THR A 356 6.66 20.98 18.32
CA THR A 356 7.55 19.85 18.65
C THR A 356 7.19 18.55 17.94
N ILE A 357 6.00 18.45 17.33
CA ILE A 357 5.59 17.24 16.59
C ILE A 357 6.61 16.88 15.52
N ASN A 358 7.14 15.66 15.57
CA ASN A 358 8.11 15.16 14.60
C ASN A 358 8.19 13.63 14.61
N ASP A 359 8.59 13.04 13.49
CA ASP A 359 8.92 11.62 13.41
C ASP A 359 10.35 11.38 13.93
N ARG A 360 10.53 10.22 14.59
CA ARG A 360 11.85 9.73 15.03
C ARG A 360 12.28 8.48 14.28
N ALA A 361 11.32 7.83 13.65
CA ALA A 361 11.55 6.60 12.92
C ALA A 361 12.46 6.81 11.72
N THR A 362 13.52 6.02 11.62
CA THR A 362 14.46 6.01 10.50
C THR A 362 14.52 4.62 9.88
N TYR A 363 15.14 4.49 8.70
CA TYR A 363 15.34 3.18 8.06
C TYR A 363 16.26 2.25 8.87
N ASP A 364 17.17 2.80 9.67
CA ASP A 364 18.06 2.03 10.55
C ASP A 364 17.39 1.68 11.89
N GLN A 365 16.59 2.60 12.43
CA GLN A 365 15.87 2.47 13.68
C GLN A 365 14.39 2.82 13.49
N PRO A 366 13.61 1.92 12.85
CA PRO A 366 12.23 2.24 12.44
C PRO A 366 11.21 2.21 13.57
N SER A 367 11.46 1.44 14.64
CA SER A 367 10.50 1.21 15.73
C SER A 367 10.61 2.27 16.81
N GLN A 368 10.42 3.53 16.43
CA GLN A 368 10.46 4.68 17.33
C GLN A 368 9.14 5.45 17.27
N PHE A 369 8.55 5.69 18.45
CA PHE A 369 7.39 6.56 18.56
C PHE A 369 7.79 8.02 18.29
N PRO A 370 6.87 8.84 17.75
CA PRO A 370 7.12 10.25 17.46
C PRO A 370 7.20 11.09 18.73
N ASP A 371 7.75 12.28 18.57
CA ASP A 371 7.68 13.34 19.58
C ASP A 371 6.44 14.23 19.37
N GLY A 372 6.03 14.97 20.42
CA GLY A 372 5.03 16.03 20.35
C GLY A 372 3.57 15.58 20.34
N ILE A 373 3.27 14.29 20.58
CA ILE A 373 1.91 13.81 20.83
C ILE A 373 1.68 13.76 22.34
N ASP A 374 0.69 14.52 22.83
CA ASP A 374 0.35 14.56 24.26
C ASP A 374 -0.67 13.49 24.63
N SER A 375 -1.72 13.32 23.81
CA SER A 375 -2.78 12.35 24.07
C SER A 375 -3.48 11.92 22.80
N VAL A 376 -3.98 10.67 22.79
CA VAL A 376 -4.85 10.13 21.76
C VAL A 376 -6.09 9.53 22.40
N LEU A 377 -7.25 9.96 21.92
CA LEU A 377 -8.56 9.44 22.34
C LEU A 377 -9.18 8.70 21.16
N VAL A 378 -9.80 7.56 21.44
CA VAL A 378 -10.60 6.80 20.49
C VAL A 378 -11.97 6.51 21.13
N ASN A 379 -13.04 6.87 20.46
CA ASN A 379 -14.40 6.75 20.98
C ASN A 379 -14.55 7.35 22.40
N GLY A 380 -13.87 8.46 22.69
CA GLY A 380 -13.92 9.15 23.97
C GLY A 380 -13.06 8.56 25.08
N GLN A 381 -12.27 7.50 24.82
CA GLN A 381 -11.35 6.92 25.82
C GLN A 381 -9.90 7.19 25.44
N VAL A 382 -9.09 7.57 26.43
CA VAL A 382 -7.66 7.81 26.26
C VAL A 382 -6.95 6.48 25.99
N VAL A 383 -6.28 6.37 24.83
CA VAL A 383 -5.50 5.21 24.40
C VAL A 383 -3.99 5.47 24.42
N VAL A 384 -3.59 6.75 24.40
CA VAL A 384 -2.22 7.23 24.60
C VAL A 384 -2.26 8.43 25.51
N ASP A 385 -1.38 8.48 26.49
CA ASP A 385 -1.14 9.61 27.41
C ASP A 385 0.38 9.84 27.60
N SER A 386 0.77 10.66 28.59
CA SER A 386 2.17 10.95 28.91
C SER A 386 3.00 9.71 29.26
N ASP A 387 2.36 8.66 29.75
CA ASP A 387 3.03 7.40 30.13
C ASP A 387 3.07 6.39 28.96
N GLY A 388 2.47 6.74 27.80
CA GLY A 388 2.46 5.96 26.57
C GLY A 388 1.12 5.27 26.30
N LEU A 389 1.14 4.01 25.85
CA LEU A 389 -0.07 3.25 25.50
C LEU A 389 -0.82 2.80 26.76
N THR A 390 -2.08 3.20 26.90
CA THR A 390 -2.97 2.73 27.96
C THR A 390 -3.46 1.29 27.73
N ARG A 391 -4.21 0.75 28.70
CA ARG A 391 -4.88 -0.56 28.56
C ARG A 391 -6.23 -0.48 27.84
N ALA A 392 -6.72 0.72 27.53
CA ALA A 392 -8.02 0.91 26.88
C ALA A 392 -8.06 0.27 25.48
N ARG A 393 -9.19 -0.31 25.13
CA ARG A 393 -9.42 -0.96 23.83
C ARG A 393 -10.80 -0.55 23.27
N PRO A 394 -11.03 0.76 23.10
CA PRO A 394 -12.33 1.30 22.71
C PRO A 394 -12.65 1.16 21.22
N GLY A 395 -11.68 0.72 20.41
CA GLY A 395 -11.82 0.62 18.95
C GLY A 395 -12.93 -0.36 18.53
N ARG A 396 -13.62 0.00 17.46
CA ARG A 396 -14.76 -0.74 16.90
C ARG A 396 -14.54 -1.04 15.42
N ILE A 397 -15.24 -2.04 14.92
CA ILE A 397 -15.43 -2.24 13.48
C ILE A 397 -16.55 -1.29 13.06
N LEU A 398 -16.20 -0.34 12.16
CA LEU A 398 -17.14 0.61 11.61
C LEU A 398 -17.68 0.04 10.30
N LEU A 399 -18.98 -0.21 10.28
CA LEU A 399 -19.68 -0.78 9.12
C LEU A 399 -20.37 0.34 8.34
N LYS A 400 -20.42 0.16 7.02
CA LYS A 400 -21.23 1.03 6.16
C LYS A 400 -22.70 0.73 6.40
N GLU A 401 -23.48 1.76 6.75
CA GLU A 401 -24.93 1.70 6.79
C GLU A 401 -25.49 1.82 5.35
N HIS A 402 -26.48 1.03 5.03
CA HIS A 402 -27.14 0.96 3.72
C HIS A 402 -28.53 1.61 3.74
#